data_38bcc02bd21c38f873c0056e47096707
#
_entry.id   38bcc02bd21c38f873c0056e47096707
#
_cell.length_a   1.000
_cell.length_b   1.000
_cell.length_c   1.000
_cell.angle_alpha   90.00
_cell.angle_beta   90.00
_cell.angle_gamma   90.00
#
_symmetry.space_group_name_H-M   'P 1'
#
loop_
_entity.id
_entity.type
_entity.pdbx_description
1 polymer ?
#
loop_
_entity_poly.entity_id
_entity_poly.type
_entity_poly.pdbx_seq_one_letter_code
_entity_poly.pdbx_strand_id
1 'polypeptide(L)'
;MPRFAPGEYWADFDAGITRAEAEARRYNVSIRKFVFNQYDRSSFEKLLVQLHDEAFDGAVIATLFAEMVAPFVRELDERGVPYVFVDSNIPECNQLAYFGTSSFDAGAVAARLLFDRLDPDADIVVGRIIHHGDGGSNQCRSREEGFRSYLREKGFRGKLHYAALRLDDEDYNRGVLDELFLTHRTIAGAVTFNSTCYILAGYLAARRRTDVRLVGYDVIRRNGQMLDAGVVTALIAQRPEAQGYRGVMALCEWLVEGRRPDAPVNHMPIDILLKENIQYYKNNLI
;
A
#
# COMPACT_ATOMS: atom_id res chain seq x y z
N MET A 1 6.51 -0.27 -12.23
CA MET A 1 6.29 0.20 -10.85
C MET A 1 5.83 1.66 -10.83
N PRO A 2 5.12 2.15 -9.80
CA PRO A 2 4.82 3.57 -9.68
C PRO A 2 6.04 4.48 -9.64
N ARG A 3 5.90 5.69 -10.19
CA ARG A 3 6.92 6.75 -10.05
C ARG A 3 6.92 7.24 -8.61
N PHE A 4 8.07 7.59 -8.07
CA PHE A 4 8.25 7.96 -6.67
C PHE A 4 9.25 9.09 -6.48
N ALA A 5 9.18 9.73 -5.31
CA ALA A 5 10.19 10.63 -4.78
C ALA A 5 10.95 9.96 -3.61
N PRO A 6 12.16 10.45 -3.26
CA PRO A 6 12.89 9.94 -2.11
C PRO A 6 12.08 10.02 -0.81
N GLY A 7 12.06 8.92 -0.05
CA GLY A 7 11.34 8.80 1.23
C GLY A 7 9.86 8.43 1.09
N GLU A 8 9.42 8.03 -0.10
CA GLU A 8 8.11 7.44 -0.36
C GLU A 8 8.20 5.90 -0.37
N TYR A 9 7.05 5.23 -0.27
CA TYR A 9 6.92 3.77 -0.25
C TYR A 9 7.67 3.09 -1.41
N TRP A 10 7.51 3.60 -2.63
CA TRP A 10 8.13 3.02 -3.82
C TRP A 10 9.64 3.27 -3.93
N ALA A 11 10.19 4.22 -3.16
CA ALA A 11 11.63 4.40 -3.05
C ALA A 11 12.29 3.23 -2.29
N ASP A 12 11.67 2.80 -1.18
CA ASP A 12 12.15 1.64 -0.43
C ASP A 12 11.97 0.35 -1.23
N PHE A 13 10.88 0.25 -1.99
CA PHE A 13 10.65 -0.87 -2.91
C PHE A 13 11.74 -0.93 -4.00
N ASP A 14 12.10 0.21 -4.61
CA ASP A 14 13.17 0.31 -5.60
C ASP A 14 14.56 -0.01 -5.03
N ALA A 15 14.80 0.31 -3.77
CA ALA A 15 16.04 -0.10 -3.08
C ALA A 15 16.16 -1.64 -3.03
N GLY A 16 15.05 -2.34 -2.78
CA GLY A 16 14.98 -3.81 -2.84
C GLY A 16 15.29 -4.36 -4.23
N ILE A 17 14.70 -3.77 -5.27
CA ILE A 17 15.01 -4.14 -6.66
C ILE A 17 16.50 -3.90 -6.97
N THR A 18 17.05 -2.77 -6.57
CA THR A 18 18.45 -2.42 -6.82
C THR A 18 19.41 -3.41 -6.15
N ARG A 19 19.08 -3.85 -4.92
CA ARG A 19 19.85 -4.89 -4.22
C ARG A 19 19.76 -6.23 -4.96
N ALA A 20 18.58 -6.63 -5.39
CA ALA A 20 18.39 -7.85 -6.16
C ALA A 20 19.12 -7.79 -7.52
N GLU A 21 19.09 -6.64 -8.21
CA GLU A 21 19.83 -6.42 -9.46
C GLU A 21 21.32 -6.63 -9.28
N ALA A 22 21.90 -6.08 -8.21
CA ALA A 22 23.33 -6.25 -7.92
C ALA A 22 23.70 -7.73 -7.72
N GLU A 23 22.83 -8.50 -7.07
CA GLU A 23 23.02 -9.93 -6.85
C GLU A 23 22.78 -10.76 -8.12
N ALA A 24 21.77 -10.41 -8.93
CA ALA A 24 21.41 -11.09 -10.16
C ALA A 24 22.42 -10.91 -11.31
N ARG A 25 23.31 -9.90 -11.22
CA ARG A 25 24.40 -9.68 -12.23
C ARG A 25 25.28 -10.91 -12.43
N ARG A 26 25.53 -11.69 -11.40
CA ARG A 26 26.31 -12.93 -11.50
C ARG A 26 25.69 -13.99 -12.43
N TYR A 27 24.38 -13.89 -12.66
CA TYR A 27 23.62 -14.75 -13.56
C TYR A 27 23.42 -14.13 -14.96
N ASN A 28 24.06 -13.03 -15.27
CA ASN A 28 23.87 -12.27 -16.51
C ASN A 28 22.42 -11.78 -16.71
N VAL A 29 21.71 -11.51 -15.61
CA VAL A 29 20.37 -10.94 -15.63
C VAL A 29 20.45 -9.42 -15.64
N SER A 30 19.68 -8.77 -16.50
CA SER A 30 19.51 -7.33 -16.54
C SER A 30 18.06 -6.95 -16.20
N ILE A 31 17.88 -5.87 -15.45
CA ILE A 31 16.56 -5.40 -15.03
C ILE A 31 16.25 -4.06 -15.69
N ARG A 32 15.13 -4.01 -16.40
CA ARG A 32 14.58 -2.76 -16.96
C ARG A 32 13.40 -2.32 -16.10
N LYS A 33 13.42 -1.07 -15.63
CA LYS A 33 12.37 -0.50 -14.79
C LYS A 33 11.44 0.36 -15.62
N PHE A 34 10.16 0.02 -15.65
CA PHE A 34 9.12 0.79 -16.30
C PHE A 34 8.29 1.48 -15.24
N VAL A 35 8.08 2.79 -15.37
CA VAL A 35 7.42 3.60 -14.35
C VAL A 35 6.17 4.29 -14.91
N PHE A 36 5.14 4.39 -14.05
CA PHE A 36 3.88 5.07 -14.36
C PHE A 36 3.44 5.97 -13.20
N ASN A 37 2.51 6.87 -13.46
CA ASN A 37 1.89 7.66 -12.40
C ASN A 37 0.76 6.83 -11.76
N GLN A 38 0.92 6.48 -10.47
CA GLN A 38 -0.07 5.68 -9.72
C GLN A 38 -1.43 6.36 -9.56
N TYR A 39 -1.51 7.64 -9.83
CA TYR A 39 -2.72 8.45 -9.73
C TYR A 39 -3.32 8.79 -11.11
N ASP A 40 -2.80 8.22 -12.17
CA ASP A 40 -3.26 8.45 -13.55
C ASP A 40 -3.35 7.14 -14.31
N ARG A 41 -4.57 6.63 -14.48
CA ARG A 41 -4.85 5.39 -15.22
C ARG A 41 -4.31 5.45 -16.65
N SER A 42 -4.40 6.62 -17.32
CA SER A 42 -3.93 6.78 -18.69
C SER A 42 -2.40 6.62 -18.79
N SER A 43 -1.67 6.96 -17.73
CA SER A 43 -0.23 6.70 -17.63
C SER A 43 0.08 5.21 -17.61
N PHE A 44 -0.76 4.40 -16.95
CA PHE A 44 -0.59 2.95 -16.92
C PHE A 44 -1.02 2.30 -18.24
N GLU A 45 -2.10 2.77 -18.87
CA GLU A 45 -2.53 2.32 -20.21
C GLU A 45 -1.41 2.51 -21.25
N LYS A 46 -0.80 3.69 -21.29
CA LYS A 46 0.34 3.97 -22.18
C LYS A 46 1.52 3.04 -21.93
N LEU A 47 1.78 2.71 -20.65
CA LEU A 47 2.82 1.76 -20.30
C LEU A 47 2.50 0.35 -20.82
N LEU A 48 1.26 -0.13 -20.68
CA LEU A 48 0.85 -1.45 -21.19
C LEU A 48 1.01 -1.53 -22.71
N VAL A 49 0.62 -0.49 -23.45
CA VAL A 49 0.83 -0.40 -24.90
C VAL A 49 2.33 -0.51 -25.24
N GLN A 50 3.19 0.19 -24.51
CA GLN A 50 4.64 0.10 -24.71
C GLN A 50 5.16 -1.33 -24.45
N LEU A 51 4.67 -2.00 -23.39
CA LEU A 51 5.13 -3.33 -22.99
C LEU A 51 4.66 -4.43 -23.95
N HIS A 52 3.61 -4.20 -24.73
CA HIS A 52 3.12 -5.15 -25.73
C HIS A 52 4.21 -5.50 -26.77
N ASP A 53 4.98 -4.49 -27.22
CA ASP A 53 6.02 -4.64 -28.24
C ASP A 53 7.41 -4.95 -27.65
N GLU A 54 7.54 -5.00 -26.31
CA GLU A 54 8.82 -5.25 -25.66
C GLU A 54 9.10 -6.75 -25.50
N ALA A 55 10.35 -7.13 -25.74
CA ALA A 55 10.85 -8.47 -25.45
C ALA A 55 11.49 -8.53 -24.06
N PHE A 56 11.02 -9.44 -23.24
CA PHE A 56 11.58 -9.74 -21.92
C PHE A 56 11.27 -11.19 -21.52
N ASP A 57 12.14 -11.77 -20.70
CA ASP A 57 12.04 -13.18 -20.27
C ASP A 57 11.14 -13.38 -19.06
N GLY A 58 10.80 -12.30 -18.35
CA GLY A 58 9.92 -12.34 -17.19
C GLY A 58 9.57 -10.95 -16.66
N ALA A 59 8.54 -10.85 -15.81
CA ALA A 59 8.05 -9.57 -15.30
C ALA A 59 7.78 -9.59 -13.79
N VAL A 60 8.16 -8.51 -13.08
CA VAL A 60 7.71 -8.21 -11.71
C VAL A 60 6.72 -7.06 -11.77
N ILE A 61 5.50 -7.30 -11.34
CA ILE A 61 4.35 -6.42 -11.59
C ILE A 61 3.74 -5.94 -10.27
N ALA A 62 3.68 -4.62 -10.09
CA ALA A 62 2.90 -3.97 -9.03
C ALA A 62 1.44 -3.84 -9.50
N THR A 63 0.52 -4.48 -8.82
CA THR A 63 -0.86 -4.73 -9.28
C THR A 63 -1.88 -3.69 -8.80
N LEU A 64 -1.54 -2.38 -8.90
CA LEU A 64 -2.42 -1.30 -8.42
C LEU A 64 -3.77 -1.28 -9.15
N PHE A 65 -3.75 -1.48 -10.48
CA PHE A 65 -4.93 -1.47 -11.36
C PHE A 65 -5.22 -2.90 -11.82
N ALA A 66 -5.80 -3.72 -10.92
CA ALA A 66 -6.00 -5.16 -11.16
C ALA A 66 -6.76 -5.45 -12.46
N GLU A 67 -7.79 -4.65 -12.77
CA GLU A 67 -8.61 -4.79 -13.96
C GLU A 67 -7.85 -4.54 -15.28
N MET A 68 -6.73 -3.81 -15.23
CA MET A 68 -5.87 -3.57 -16.38
C MET A 68 -4.70 -4.56 -16.43
N VAL A 69 -4.22 -5.00 -15.28
CA VAL A 69 -3.16 -6.01 -15.17
C VAL A 69 -3.67 -7.39 -15.60
N ALA A 70 -4.89 -7.77 -15.23
CA ALA A 70 -5.40 -9.11 -15.52
C ALA A 70 -5.47 -9.46 -17.03
N PRO A 71 -5.87 -8.56 -17.97
CA PRO A 71 -5.73 -8.82 -19.40
C PRO A 71 -4.26 -8.95 -19.83
N PHE A 72 -3.39 -8.06 -19.36
CA PHE A 72 -1.97 -8.06 -19.72
C PHE A 72 -1.26 -9.37 -19.32
N VAL A 73 -1.52 -9.88 -18.12
CA VAL A 73 -0.88 -11.14 -17.69
C VAL A 73 -1.43 -12.36 -18.44
N ARG A 74 -2.64 -12.32 -18.99
CA ARG A 74 -3.12 -13.36 -19.91
C ARG A 74 -2.30 -13.40 -21.21
N GLU A 75 -1.93 -12.24 -21.74
CA GLU A 75 -1.01 -12.17 -22.89
C GLU A 75 0.37 -12.75 -22.54
N LEU A 76 0.87 -12.51 -21.31
CA LEU A 76 2.11 -13.11 -20.83
C LEU A 76 1.99 -14.65 -20.72
N ASP A 77 0.86 -15.15 -20.22
CA ASP A 77 0.58 -16.59 -20.14
C ASP A 77 0.60 -17.22 -21.57
N GLU A 78 -0.04 -16.60 -22.54
CA GLU A 78 -0.04 -17.05 -23.95
C GLU A 78 1.36 -17.05 -24.57
N ARG A 79 2.20 -16.10 -24.17
CA ARG A 79 3.61 -16.00 -24.62
C ARG A 79 4.55 -16.92 -23.81
N GLY A 80 4.07 -17.56 -22.76
CA GLY A 80 4.89 -18.38 -21.84
C GLY A 80 5.88 -17.56 -21.01
N VAL A 81 5.62 -16.27 -20.78
CA VAL A 81 6.47 -15.36 -20.01
C VAL A 81 6.06 -15.41 -18.53
N PRO A 82 6.92 -15.89 -17.62
CA PRO A 82 6.62 -15.94 -16.19
C PRO A 82 6.56 -14.54 -15.57
N TYR A 83 5.68 -14.39 -14.57
CA TYR A 83 5.57 -13.12 -13.85
C TYR A 83 5.35 -13.33 -12.36
N VAL A 84 5.75 -12.32 -11.59
CA VAL A 84 5.61 -12.25 -10.14
C VAL A 84 4.80 -11.02 -9.78
N PHE A 85 3.82 -11.18 -8.91
CA PHE A 85 3.07 -10.05 -8.34
C PHE A 85 3.72 -9.54 -7.05
N VAL A 86 3.65 -8.24 -6.85
CA VAL A 86 4.12 -7.54 -5.65
C VAL A 86 3.10 -6.50 -5.21
N ASP A 87 3.17 -6.08 -3.93
CA ASP A 87 2.31 -5.10 -3.29
C ASP A 87 0.86 -5.59 -3.08
N SER A 88 0.14 -5.95 -4.13
CA SER A 88 -1.16 -6.58 -3.99
C SER A 88 -1.30 -7.79 -4.93
N ASN A 89 -2.18 -8.72 -4.59
CA ASN A 89 -2.42 -9.93 -5.37
C ASN A 89 -3.66 -9.78 -6.26
N ILE A 90 -3.65 -10.45 -7.41
CA ILE A 90 -4.84 -10.66 -8.23
C ILE A 90 -5.13 -12.17 -8.19
N PRO A 91 -6.24 -12.59 -7.56
CA PRO A 91 -6.65 -13.99 -7.57
C PRO A 91 -6.85 -14.52 -9.00
N GLU A 92 -6.74 -15.84 -9.16
CA GLU A 92 -7.05 -16.54 -10.42
C GLU A 92 -6.13 -16.18 -11.62
N CYS A 93 -4.94 -15.64 -11.37
CA CYS A 93 -3.88 -15.50 -12.36
C CYS A 93 -2.83 -16.61 -12.18
N ASN A 94 -2.01 -16.85 -13.23
CA ASN A 94 -0.98 -17.91 -13.25
C ASN A 94 0.40 -17.39 -12.79
N GLN A 95 0.43 -16.41 -11.89
CA GLN A 95 1.70 -15.86 -11.41
C GLN A 95 2.59 -16.93 -10.79
N LEU A 96 3.90 -16.81 -11.07
CA LEU A 96 4.91 -17.68 -10.46
C LEU A 96 4.89 -17.55 -8.92
N ALA A 97 4.76 -16.33 -8.43
CA ALA A 97 4.61 -16.01 -7.01
C ALA A 97 3.97 -14.63 -6.80
N TYR A 98 3.47 -14.42 -5.59
CA TYR A 98 3.10 -13.12 -5.04
C TYR A 98 3.91 -12.86 -3.77
N PHE A 99 4.46 -11.64 -3.65
CA PHE A 99 5.10 -11.14 -2.43
C PHE A 99 4.44 -9.83 -1.99
N GLY A 100 3.78 -9.84 -0.86
CA GLY A 100 3.10 -8.69 -0.27
C GLY A 100 2.35 -9.07 0.99
N THR A 101 1.78 -8.11 1.69
CA THR A 101 0.95 -8.40 2.87
C THR A 101 -0.45 -8.86 2.44
N SER A 102 -1.13 -9.62 3.29
CA SER A 102 -2.57 -9.79 3.18
C SER A 102 -3.25 -8.44 3.40
N SER A 103 -3.75 -7.82 2.33
CA SER A 103 -4.40 -6.51 2.42
C SER A 103 -5.67 -6.55 3.27
N PHE A 104 -6.45 -7.63 3.14
CA PHE A 104 -7.65 -7.83 3.96
C PHE A 104 -7.31 -7.90 5.45
N ASP A 105 -6.34 -8.73 5.83
CA ASP A 105 -5.93 -8.87 7.23
C ASP A 105 -5.29 -7.59 7.77
N ALA A 106 -4.52 -6.86 6.95
CA ALA A 106 -3.98 -5.56 7.32
C ALA A 106 -5.10 -4.54 7.62
N GLY A 107 -6.20 -4.61 6.86
CA GLY A 107 -7.41 -3.84 7.14
C GLY A 107 -8.07 -4.23 8.47
N ALA A 108 -8.19 -5.51 8.75
CA ALA A 108 -8.71 -6.00 10.03
C ALA A 108 -7.82 -5.58 11.22
N VAL A 109 -6.49 -5.60 11.05
CA VAL A 109 -5.53 -5.10 12.05
C VAL A 109 -5.76 -3.61 12.31
N ALA A 110 -5.92 -2.77 11.26
CA ALA A 110 -6.22 -1.34 11.44
C ALA A 110 -7.52 -1.13 12.23
N ALA A 111 -8.56 -1.90 11.91
CA ALA A 111 -9.83 -1.84 12.63
C ALA A 111 -9.67 -2.20 14.10
N ARG A 112 -8.94 -3.26 14.41
CA ARG A 112 -8.65 -3.68 15.78
C ARG A 112 -7.91 -2.60 16.58
N LEU A 113 -6.88 -2.01 16.00
CA LEU A 113 -6.08 -0.96 16.65
C LEU A 113 -6.91 0.27 17.02
N LEU A 114 -7.97 0.58 16.24
CA LEU A 114 -8.93 1.63 16.58
C LEU A 114 -9.99 1.11 17.56
N PHE A 115 -10.65 0.00 17.26
CA PHE A 115 -11.78 -0.53 18.02
C PHE A 115 -11.44 -0.80 19.49
N ASP A 116 -10.28 -1.37 19.78
CA ASP A 116 -9.81 -1.68 21.13
C ASP A 116 -9.61 -0.41 22.02
N ARG A 117 -9.67 0.79 21.42
CA ARG A 117 -9.40 2.08 22.07
C ARG A 117 -10.49 3.13 21.90
N LEU A 118 -11.56 2.80 21.21
CA LEU A 118 -12.69 3.67 20.96
C LEU A 118 -13.92 3.20 21.71
N ASP A 119 -14.80 4.15 22.04
CA ASP A 119 -16.17 3.80 22.39
C ASP A 119 -16.83 3.10 21.20
N PRO A 120 -17.56 1.99 21.37
CA PRO A 120 -18.24 1.30 20.26
C PRO A 120 -19.22 2.16 19.47
N ASP A 121 -19.70 3.26 20.02
CA ASP A 121 -20.59 4.23 19.38
C ASP A 121 -19.84 5.43 18.77
N ALA A 122 -18.52 5.51 18.93
CA ALA A 122 -17.72 6.59 18.36
C ALA A 122 -17.60 6.44 16.85
N ASP A 123 -17.66 7.54 16.13
CA ASP A 123 -17.52 7.57 14.66
C ASP A 123 -16.05 7.55 14.22
N ILE A 124 -15.81 7.08 13.01
CA ILE A 124 -14.48 6.99 12.40
C ILE A 124 -14.47 7.74 11.06
N VAL A 125 -13.46 8.58 10.85
CA VAL A 125 -13.16 9.18 9.54
C VAL A 125 -12.28 8.24 8.72
N VAL A 126 -12.69 7.99 7.48
CA VAL A 126 -11.91 7.28 6.46
C VAL A 126 -11.42 8.31 5.44
N GLY A 127 -10.12 8.61 5.44
CA GLY A 127 -9.52 9.48 4.43
C GLY A 127 -9.27 8.72 3.13
N ARG A 128 -9.80 9.23 2.03
CA ARG A 128 -9.59 8.71 0.67
C ARG A 128 -8.98 9.80 -0.21
N ILE A 129 -7.90 9.46 -0.90
CA ILE A 129 -7.36 10.35 -1.92
C ILE A 129 -8.21 10.22 -3.18
N ILE A 130 -8.73 11.36 -3.64
CA ILE A 130 -9.47 11.44 -4.90
C ILE A 130 -8.57 11.90 -6.04
N HIS A 131 -8.58 11.14 -7.12
CA HIS A 131 -7.98 11.50 -8.39
C HIS A 131 -8.99 11.23 -9.50
N HIS A 132 -9.46 12.27 -10.20
CA HIS A 132 -10.33 12.15 -11.39
C HIS A 132 -11.43 11.08 -11.30
N GLY A 133 -12.03 10.89 -10.10
CA GLY A 133 -13.13 9.94 -9.87
C GLY A 133 -12.72 8.48 -9.64
N ASP A 134 -11.43 8.17 -9.46
CA ASP A 134 -10.99 6.79 -9.22
C ASP A 134 -11.16 6.38 -7.75
N GLY A 135 -11.72 5.18 -7.54
CA GLY A 135 -12.02 4.60 -6.22
C GLY A 135 -10.83 4.01 -5.45
N GLY A 136 -9.59 4.35 -5.82
CA GLY A 136 -8.39 3.85 -5.17
C GLY A 136 -7.87 2.51 -5.71
N SER A 137 -6.68 2.12 -5.29
CA SER A 137 -6.02 0.87 -5.71
C SER A 137 -6.74 -0.37 -5.20
N ASN A 138 -6.49 -1.51 -5.84
CA ASN A 138 -6.97 -2.81 -5.39
C ASN A 138 -6.63 -3.09 -3.92
N GLN A 139 -5.42 -2.73 -3.51
CA GLN A 139 -4.95 -2.85 -2.13
C GLN A 139 -5.80 -2.03 -1.14
N CYS A 140 -6.11 -0.76 -1.46
CA CYS A 140 -6.95 0.09 -0.60
C CYS A 140 -8.36 -0.48 -0.43
N ARG A 141 -8.96 -1.00 -1.50
CA ARG A 141 -10.29 -1.64 -1.45
C ARG A 141 -10.28 -2.85 -0.54
N SER A 142 -9.31 -3.74 -0.69
CA SER A 142 -9.18 -4.96 0.13
C SER A 142 -8.93 -4.62 1.61
N ARG A 143 -8.09 -3.62 1.92
CA ARG A 143 -7.89 -3.13 3.29
C ARG A 143 -9.18 -2.59 3.90
N GLU A 144 -9.92 -1.78 3.15
CA GLU A 144 -11.19 -1.25 3.64
C GLU A 144 -12.21 -2.35 3.88
N GLU A 145 -12.27 -3.36 3.02
CA GLU A 145 -13.14 -4.52 3.21
C GLU A 145 -12.82 -5.28 4.49
N GLY A 146 -11.53 -5.58 4.75
CA GLY A 146 -11.08 -6.22 5.98
C GLY A 146 -11.39 -5.37 7.22
N PHE A 147 -11.18 -4.05 7.13
CA PHE A 147 -11.49 -3.10 8.17
C PHE A 147 -12.99 -3.11 8.53
N ARG A 148 -13.85 -3.00 7.54
CA ARG A 148 -15.32 -3.02 7.73
C ARG A 148 -15.81 -4.37 8.23
N SER A 149 -15.23 -5.47 7.76
CA SER A 149 -15.59 -6.83 8.17
C SER A 149 -15.29 -7.02 9.65
N TYR A 150 -14.11 -6.61 10.11
CA TYR A 150 -13.74 -6.69 11.53
C TYR A 150 -14.67 -5.86 12.41
N LEU A 151 -14.93 -4.59 12.05
CA LEU A 151 -15.82 -3.71 12.82
C LEU A 151 -17.24 -4.29 12.96
N ARG A 152 -17.76 -4.85 11.87
CA ARG A 152 -19.08 -5.50 11.87
C ARG A 152 -19.11 -6.73 12.78
N GLU A 153 -18.09 -7.58 12.70
CA GLU A 153 -17.96 -8.78 13.54
C GLU A 153 -17.91 -8.43 15.03
N LYS A 154 -17.21 -7.33 15.38
CA LYS A 154 -17.06 -6.87 16.77
C LYS A 154 -18.23 -6.03 17.28
N GLY A 155 -19.27 -5.83 16.48
CA GLY A 155 -20.46 -5.09 16.89
C GLY A 155 -20.24 -3.58 17.01
N PHE A 156 -19.37 -3.00 16.18
CA PHE A 156 -19.20 -1.55 16.08
C PHE A 156 -20.53 -0.89 15.67
N ARG A 157 -20.94 0.13 16.40
CA ARG A 157 -22.23 0.83 16.22
C ARG A 157 -22.07 2.24 15.67
N GLY A 158 -20.84 2.80 15.71
CA GLY A 158 -20.52 4.10 15.13
C GLY A 158 -20.64 4.11 13.60
N LYS A 159 -20.47 5.28 13.03
CA LYS A 159 -20.52 5.49 11.56
C LYS A 159 -19.12 5.69 10.98
N LEU A 160 -18.96 5.27 9.71
CA LEU A 160 -17.78 5.58 8.92
C LEU A 160 -18.10 6.81 8.04
N HIS A 161 -17.36 7.91 8.25
CA HIS A 161 -17.48 9.13 7.48
C HIS A 161 -16.31 9.23 6.51
N TYR A 162 -16.59 9.43 5.24
CA TYR A 162 -15.58 9.45 4.18
C TYR A 162 -15.15 10.88 3.86
N ALA A 163 -13.87 11.17 4.06
CA ALA A 163 -13.26 12.42 3.65
C ALA A 163 -12.57 12.24 2.30
N ALA A 164 -13.06 12.90 1.27
CA ALA A 164 -12.42 12.98 -0.04
C ALA A 164 -11.28 14.02 0.03
N LEU A 165 -10.03 13.56 -0.04
CA LEU A 165 -8.84 14.37 0.16
C LEU A 165 -8.02 14.49 -1.12
N ARG A 166 -7.24 15.55 -1.27
CA ARG A 166 -6.31 15.79 -2.37
C ARG A 166 -4.88 15.82 -1.86
N LEU A 167 -3.92 15.35 -2.68
CA LEU A 167 -2.51 15.28 -2.25
C LEU A 167 -1.89 16.65 -2.00
N ASP A 168 -2.19 17.62 -2.87
CA ASP A 168 -1.49 18.90 -2.94
C ASP A 168 -2.45 20.11 -2.78
N ASP A 169 -3.55 19.92 -2.05
CA ASP A 169 -4.56 20.97 -1.83
C ASP A 169 -4.96 21.01 -0.34
N GLU A 170 -4.08 21.62 0.46
CA GLU A 170 -4.27 21.70 1.92
C GLU A 170 -5.52 22.51 2.29
N ASP A 171 -5.85 23.57 1.54
CA ASP A 171 -7.03 24.42 1.81
C ASP A 171 -8.32 23.64 1.57
N TYR A 172 -8.39 22.91 0.46
CA TYR A 172 -9.50 22.01 0.18
C TYR A 172 -9.65 20.95 1.29
N ASN A 173 -8.55 20.26 1.64
CA ASN A 173 -8.56 19.24 2.67
C ASN A 173 -9.03 19.79 4.02
N ARG A 174 -8.56 20.99 4.38
CA ARG A 174 -8.98 21.67 5.60
C ARG A 174 -10.47 21.94 5.59
N GLY A 175 -11.02 22.46 4.48
CA GLY A 175 -12.45 22.73 4.34
C GLY A 175 -13.31 21.48 4.51
N VAL A 176 -12.96 20.38 3.83
CA VAL A 176 -13.65 19.10 3.93
C VAL A 176 -13.61 18.56 5.36
N LEU A 177 -12.46 18.59 6.00
CA LEU A 177 -12.29 18.05 7.36
C LEU A 177 -12.95 18.96 8.42
N ASP A 178 -12.91 20.29 8.28
CA ASP A 178 -13.61 21.21 9.16
C ASP A 178 -15.13 20.94 9.14
N GLU A 179 -15.72 20.84 7.95
CA GLU A 179 -17.14 20.54 7.81
C GLU A 179 -17.49 19.19 8.46
N LEU A 180 -16.69 18.17 8.21
CA LEU A 180 -16.92 16.83 8.71
C LEU A 180 -16.85 16.75 10.25
N PHE A 181 -15.80 17.34 10.85
CA PHE A 181 -15.62 17.36 12.30
C PHE A 181 -16.57 18.32 13.04
N LEU A 182 -17.07 19.36 12.36
CA LEU A 182 -18.10 20.24 12.90
C LEU A 182 -19.48 19.56 12.92
N THR A 183 -19.79 18.80 11.89
CA THR A 183 -21.08 18.13 11.72
C THR A 183 -21.18 16.87 12.60
N HIS A 184 -20.08 16.13 12.74
CA HIS A 184 -20.04 14.85 13.44
C HIS A 184 -19.12 14.92 14.67
N ARG A 185 -19.68 15.32 15.80
CA ARG A 185 -18.95 15.52 17.07
C ARG A 185 -18.51 14.22 17.75
N THR A 186 -19.05 13.09 17.32
CA THR A 186 -18.75 11.74 17.82
C THR A 186 -17.50 11.12 17.20
N ILE A 187 -16.88 11.79 16.22
CA ILE A 187 -15.66 11.30 15.58
C ILE A 187 -14.50 11.27 16.59
N ALA A 188 -14.04 10.06 16.91
CA ALA A 188 -12.89 9.81 17.77
C ALA A 188 -11.84 8.88 17.11
N GLY A 189 -12.14 8.32 15.93
CA GLY A 189 -11.21 7.52 15.14
C GLY A 189 -10.96 8.09 13.75
N ALA A 190 -9.78 7.80 13.18
CA ALA A 190 -9.43 8.15 11.80
C ALA A 190 -8.54 7.07 11.19
N VAL A 191 -8.68 6.82 9.88
CA VAL A 191 -7.86 5.86 9.14
C VAL A 191 -7.67 6.31 7.69
N THR A 192 -6.51 5.97 7.12
CA THR A 192 -6.29 5.96 5.66
C THR A 192 -5.77 4.59 5.27
N PHE A 193 -6.12 4.08 4.09
CA PHE A 193 -5.71 2.75 3.63
C PHE A 193 -4.49 2.77 2.69
N ASN A 194 -3.82 3.90 2.62
CA ASN A 194 -2.59 4.12 1.87
C ASN A 194 -1.58 4.94 2.69
N SER A 195 -0.45 5.30 2.11
CA SER A 195 0.64 6.03 2.77
C SER A 195 0.36 7.52 3.03
N THR A 196 -0.89 8.00 2.91
CA THR A 196 -1.22 9.44 3.00
C THR A 196 -1.80 9.89 4.34
N CYS A 197 -1.64 9.10 5.42
CA CYS A 197 -2.20 9.46 6.72
C CYS A 197 -1.65 10.79 7.28
N TYR A 198 -0.50 11.24 6.79
CA TYR A 198 0.07 12.55 7.14
C TYR A 198 -0.87 13.73 6.85
N ILE A 199 -1.81 13.59 5.89
CA ILE A 199 -2.79 14.65 5.58
C ILE A 199 -3.77 14.80 6.75
N LEU A 200 -4.37 13.68 7.19
CA LEU A 200 -5.23 13.69 8.39
C LEU A 200 -4.44 14.09 9.64
N ALA A 201 -3.23 13.57 9.80
CA ALA A 201 -2.36 13.90 10.93
C ALA A 201 -2.05 15.40 11.00
N GLY A 202 -1.72 16.03 9.87
CA GLY A 202 -1.48 17.46 9.77
C GLY A 202 -2.70 18.30 10.21
N TYR A 203 -3.89 17.91 9.75
CA TYR A 203 -5.14 18.54 10.18
C TYR A 203 -5.38 18.37 11.69
N LEU A 204 -5.27 17.15 12.22
CA LEU A 204 -5.49 16.87 13.65
C LEU A 204 -4.50 17.66 14.53
N ALA A 205 -3.24 17.73 14.14
CA ALA A 205 -2.21 18.50 14.82
C ALA A 205 -2.54 20.00 14.82
N ALA A 206 -2.89 20.58 13.66
CA ALA A 206 -3.25 21.99 13.53
C ALA A 206 -4.50 22.37 14.35
N ARG A 207 -5.45 21.46 14.48
CA ARG A 207 -6.68 21.64 15.29
C ARG A 207 -6.54 21.18 16.73
N ARG A 208 -5.35 20.68 17.15
CA ARG A 208 -5.07 20.12 18.49
C ARG A 208 -6.08 19.04 18.90
N ARG A 209 -6.50 18.21 17.94
CA ARG A 209 -7.43 17.10 18.15
C ARG A 209 -6.68 15.86 18.68
N THR A 210 -6.32 15.92 19.96
CA THR A 210 -5.65 14.81 20.67
C THR A 210 -6.62 13.70 21.10
N ASP A 211 -7.90 13.94 20.96
CA ASP A 211 -9.00 13.02 21.24
C ASP A 211 -9.25 12.01 20.10
N VAL A 212 -8.70 12.25 18.90
CA VAL A 212 -8.88 11.38 17.73
C VAL A 212 -7.71 10.42 17.59
N ARG A 213 -7.99 9.12 17.52
CA ARG A 213 -7.00 8.07 17.28
C ARG A 213 -6.82 7.85 15.77
N LEU A 214 -5.62 8.02 15.27
CA LEU A 214 -5.31 7.87 13.84
C LEU A 214 -4.42 6.65 13.59
N VAL A 215 -4.89 5.73 12.75
CA VAL A 215 -4.11 4.61 12.23
C VAL A 215 -3.84 4.84 10.75
N GLY A 216 -2.60 4.67 10.33
CA GLY A 216 -2.17 4.82 8.94
C GLY A 216 -1.33 3.66 8.45
N TYR A 217 -0.87 3.77 7.21
CA TYR A 217 -0.01 2.78 6.57
C TYR A 217 1.30 3.41 6.14
N ASP A 218 2.32 2.57 6.08
CA ASP A 218 3.65 2.84 5.55
C ASP A 218 4.50 3.85 6.35
N VAL A 219 5.78 3.52 6.47
CA VAL A 219 6.77 4.29 7.22
C VAL A 219 7.45 5.31 6.31
N ILE A 220 6.65 6.05 5.52
CA ILE A 220 7.20 7.18 4.78
C ILE A 220 7.63 8.29 5.75
N ARG A 221 8.54 9.15 5.31
CA ARG A 221 9.12 10.20 6.17
C ARG A 221 8.05 11.04 6.88
N ARG A 222 7.00 11.50 6.15
CA ARG A 222 5.93 12.33 6.71
C ARG A 222 5.13 11.59 7.79
N ASN A 223 4.79 10.32 7.54
CA ASN A 223 4.02 9.51 8.49
C ASN A 223 4.85 9.21 9.75
N GLY A 224 6.13 8.86 9.60
CA GLY A 224 7.03 8.63 10.73
C GLY A 224 7.16 9.85 11.63
N GLN A 225 7.29 11.05 11.06
CA GLN A 225 7.34 12.30 11.83
C GLN A 225 6.05 12.52 12.65
N MET A 226 4.88 12.20 12.08
CA MET A 226 3.60 12.32 12.78
C MET A 226 3.41 11.25 13.86
N LEU A 227 3.98 10.07 13.67
CA LEU A 227 4.02 9.03 14.71
C LEU A 227 4.93 9.45 15.87
N ASP A 228 6.13 9.96 15.58
CA ASP A 228 7.08 10.47 16.60
C ASP A 228 6.48 11.64 17.39
N ALA A 229 5.71 12.51 16.73
CA ALA A 229 4.97 13.60 17.37
C ALA A 229 3.75 13.14 18.18
N GLY A 230 3.38 11.85 18.13
CA GLY A 230 2.24 11.29 18.85
C GLY A 230 0.87 11.64 18.27
N VAL A 231 0.82 12.18 17.05
CA VAL A 231 -0.44 12.49 16.34
C VAL A 231 -1.01 11.23 15.68
N VAL A 232 -0.16 10.42 15.08
CA VAL A 232 -0.52 9.08 14.59
C VAL A 232 -0.38 8.10 15.74
N THR A 233 -1.41 7.27 15.94
CA THR A 233 -1.44 6.26 17.02
C THR A 233 -0.62 5.03 16.66
N ALA A 234 -0.72 4.58 15.41
CA ALA A 234 0.03 3.44 14.90
C ALA A 234 0.17 3.52 13.38
N LEU A 235 1.27 2.98 12.87
CA LEU A 235 1.47 2.72 11.44
C LEU A 235 1.53 1.22 11.19
N ILE A 236 0.92 0.79 10.10
CA ILE A 236 1.00 -0.59 9.59
C ILE A 236 2.00 -0.60 8.44
N ALA A 237 3.08 -1.37 8.59
CA ALA A 237 4.15 -1.43 7.61
C ALA A 237 4.20 -2.78 6.89
N GLN A 238 4.75 -2.79 5.67
CA GLN A 238 4.62 -3.88 4.71
C GLN A 238 5.96 -4.41 4.18
N ARG A 239 7.10 -3.86 4.62
CA ARG A 239 8.45 -4.21 4.16
C ARG A 239 8.62 -4.11 2.63
N PRO A 240 8.44 -2.92 2.03
CA PRO A 240 8.51 -2.74 0.57
C PRO A 240 9.85 -3.16 -0.04
N GLU A 241 10.98 -2.91 0.64
CA GLU A 241 12.30 -3.34 0.20
C GLU A 241 12.37 -4.87 0.05
N ALA A 242 11.88 -5.61 1.05
CA ALA A 242 11.88 -7.07 1.00
C ALA A 242 10.96 -7.61 -0.10
N GLN A 243 9.83 -6.96 -0.38
CA GLN A 243 8.95 -7.33 -1.49
C GLN A 243 9.64 -7.16 -2.84
N GLY A 244 10.28 -6.00 -3.08
CA GLY A 244 11.03 -5.73 -4.30
C GLY A 244 12.18 -6.72 -4.51
N TYR A 245 12.96 -6.97 -3.46
CA TYR A 245 14.07 -7.92 -3.51
C TYR A 245 13.58 -9.36 -3.79
N ARG A 246 12.65 -9.86 -3.01
CA ARG A 246 12.15 -11.25 -3.13
C ARG A 246 11.45 -11.49 -4.46
N GLY A 247 10.67 -10.51 -4.94
CA GLY A 247 9.98 -10.61 -6.23
C GLY A 247 10.96 -10.78 -7.39
N VAL A 248 12.02 -10.00 -7.42
CA VAL A 248 13.07 -10.10 -8.44
C VAL A 248 13.84 -11.42 -8.30
N MET A 249 14.29 -11.77 -7.09
CA MET A 249 15.09 -12.99 -6.89
C MET A 249 14.32 -14.26 -7.23
N ALA A 250 13.04 -14.36 -6.86
CA ALA A 250 12.20 -15.49 -7.21
C ALA A 250 12.07 -15.66 -8.73
N LEU A 251 11.93 -14.57 -9.47
CA LEU A 251 11.90 -14.62 -10.93
C LEU A 251 13.25 -15.00 -11.52
N CYS A 252 14.35 -14.47 -10.99
CA CYS A 252 15.72 -14.86 -11.42
C CYS A 252 16.01 -16.34 -11.17
N GLU A 253 15.69 -16.86 -10.01
CA GLU A 253 15.88 -18.27 -9.66
C GLU A 253 15.09 -19.21 -10.58
N TRP A 254 13.86 -18.80 -10.93
CA TRP A 254 13.08 -19.55 -11.91
C TRP A 254 13.69 -19.53 -13.30
N LEU A 255 14.07 -18.37 -13.80
CA LEU A 255 14.59 -18.20 -15.16
C LEU A 255 15.97 -18.86 -15.36
N VAL A 256 16.81 -18.85 -14.32
CA VAL A 256 18.21 -19.33 -14.41
C VAL A 256 18.34 -20.79 -13.97
N GLU A 257 17.64 -21.15 -12.89
CA GLU A 257 17.82 -22.46 -12.23
C GLU A 257 16.60 -23.37 -12.38
N GLY A 258 15.48 -22.89 -12.92
CA GLY A 258 14.22 -23.62 -12.99
C GLY A 258 13.58 -23.85 -11.62
N ARG A 259 14.05 -23.14 -10.58
CA ARG A 259 13.58 -23.31 -9.20
C ARG A 259 12.34 -22.49 -8.94
N ARG A 260 11.23 -23.17 -8.64
CA ARG A 260 9.98 -22.52 -8.26
C ARG A 260 10.04 -22.03 -6.81
N PRO A 261 9.38 -20.89 -6.50
CA PRO A 261 9.10 -20.51 -5.12
C PRO A 261 8.32 -21.59 -4.38
N ASP A 262 8.57 -21.72 -3.06
CA ASP A 262 7.93 -22.75 -2.21
C ASP A 262 6.41 -22.65 -2.19
N ALA A 263 5.87 -21.45 -2.38
CA ALA A 263 4.44 -21.19 -2.44
C ALA A 263 4.09 -20.14 -3.49
N PRO A 264 2.90 -20.23 -4.12
CA PRO A 264 2.44 -19.19 -5.06
C PRO A 264 2.04 -17.89 -4.37
N VAL A 265 1.77 -17.93 -3.07
CA VAL A 265 1.44 -16.75 -2.25
C VAL A 265 2.37 -16.69 -1.06
N ASN A 266 3.20 -15.65 -1.00
CA ASN A 266 4.18 -15.43 0.06
C ASN A 266 3.83 -14.15 0.82
N HIS A 267 3.06 -14.30 1.90
CA HIS A 267 2.68 -13.16 2.71
C HIS A 267 3.87 -12.60 3.49
N MET A 268 4.09 -11.30 3.30
CA MET A 268 5.01 -10.54 4.13
C MET A 268 4.37 -10.26 5.51
N PRO A 269 5.17 -10.15 6.58
CA PRO A 269 4.66 -9.75 7.88
C PRO A 269 3.91 -8.42 7.82
N ILE A 270 2.85 -8.32 8.62
CA ILE A 270 2.15 -7.06 8.91
C ILE A 270 2.77 -6.49 10.18
N ASP A 271 3.68 -5.52 10.03
CA ASP A 271 4.35 -4.91 11.18
C ASP A 271 3.51 -3.76 11.75
N ILE A 272 3.23 -3.82 13.06
CA ILE A 272 2.53 -2.76 13.78
C ILE A 272 3.59 -1.87 14.46
N LEU A 273 3.63 -0.61 14.05
CA LEU A 273 4.61 0.35 14.53
C LEU A 273 3.96 1.42 15.39
N LEU A 274 4.55 1.59 16.55
CA LEU A 274 4.25 2.61 17.52
C LEU A 274 5.46 3.53 17.64
N LYS A 275 5.30 4.66 18.31
CA LYS A 275 6.39 5.59 18.61
C LYS A 275 7.60 4.90 19.26
N GLU A 276 7.32 3.91 20.10
CA GLU A 276 8.33 3.21 20.90
C GLU A 276 9.17 2.21 20.10
N ASN A 277 8.67 1.71 18.94
CA ASN A 277 9.36 0.66 18.20
C ASN A 277 9.71 1.02 16.73
N ILE A 278 9.25 2.15 16.20
CA ILE A 278 9.52 2.56 14.82
C ILE A 278 11.03 2.64 14.49
N GLN A 279 11.85 3.05 15.46
CA GLN A 279 13.29 3.14 15.28
C GLN A 279 13.95 1.80 14.96
N TYR A 280 13.41 0.70 15.48
CA TYR A 280 13.94 -0.65 15.23
C TYR A 280 13.51 -1.21 13.88
N TYR A 281 12.40 -0.77 13.35
CA TYR A 281 11.92 -1.19 12.02
C TYR A 281 12.89 -0.76 10.93
N LYS A 282 13.38 0.48 10.96
CA LYS A 282 14.32 1.02 9.96
C LYS A 282 15.69 0.35 9.98
N ASN A 283 16.09 -0.23 11.12
CA ASN A 283 17.40 -0.87 11.29
C ASN A 283 17.41 -2.36 10.92
N ASN A 284 16.25 -2.97 10.64
CA ASN A 284 16.07 -4.41 10.42
C ASN A 284 15.33 -4.72 9.12
N LEU A 285 15.54 -3.92 8.08
CA LEU A 285 14.93 -4.13 6.75
C LEU A 285 15.65 -5.22 5.93
N ILE A 286 16.21 -6.24 6.60
CA ILE A 286 16.90 -7.38 5.97
C ILE A 286 15.92 -8.54 5.79
#